data_d96b481b06084180dfc1a68a113682db
#
_entry.id   d96b481b06084180dfc1a68a113682db
#
_cell.length_a   1.000
_cell.length_b   1.000
_cell.length_c   1.000
_cell.angle_alpha   90.00
_cell.angle_beta   90.00
_cell.angle_gamma   90.00
#
_symmetry.space_group_name_H-M   'P 1'
#
loop_
_entity.id
_entity.type
_entity.pdbx_description
1 polymer ?
#
loop_
_entity_poly.entity_id
_entity_poly.type
_entity_poly.pdbx_seq_one_letter_code
_entity_poly.pdbx_strand_id
1 'polypeptide(L)'
;MRADGDLHHALDAAVVACTTDGMIRRISGYYGHIEGEYFQDADGAGSQHARTKERFPAPWPRFRDELIVRLSEQPGEHLLDINPEFYCEYGTEHIRPVFVSRMPRRKVTGPGHKETIKGAAAADEGLLTVRKALTELKLDKDGEIKDYYMPSSDTLLYEALKAQLRRFGGDGKKAFAEPFYKPKADGTPGPLVRKVKTTEKATLTVPVHGGAASNDTMVRIDVFFMPGDGYYWVPLYVADTLKPELPNRAVVAHKPYSEWQEMREEDFVFSLYPNDLVYVEHKSELKFTVQNADSTLEKTRTQASAFVYFVSGGISGGTITVRTHDNSYGIPSLGLKTLKSLCKYQVDVLGNVFPVHKETRQKFR
;
A
#
# COMPACT_ATOMS: atom_id res chain seq x y z
N MET A 1 -0.59 15.95 -16.56
CA MET A 1 0.57 16.46 -15.81
C MET A 1 0.59 16.09 -14.31
N ARG A 2 -0.50 16.08 -13.57
CA ARG A 2 -0.50 15.61 -12.15
C ARG A 2 -0.53 14.09 -11.97
N ALA A 3 -0.81 13.35 -13.02
CA ALA A 3 -0.91 11.88 -13.01
C ALA A 3 0.42 11.17 -13.35
N ASP A 4 1.41 11.89 -13.90
CA ASP A 4 2.57 11.27 -14.52
C ASP A 4 3.83 11.24 -13.64
N GLY A 5 3.74 11.62 -12.36
CA GLY A 5 4.86 11.56 -11.41
C GLY A 5 4.77 12.55 -10.26
N ASP A 6 5.78 12.51 -9.39
CA ASP A 6 5.84 13.28 -8.15
C ASP A 6 6.64 14.60 -8.31
N LEU A 7 7.07 14.96 -9.53
CA LEU A 7 7.86 16.16 -9.81
C LEU A 7 7.16 17.47 -9.42
N HIS A 8 5.82 17.50 -9.45
CA HIS A 8 5.06 18.65 -8.97
C HIS A 8 5.24 18.91 -7.47
N HIS A 9 5.50 17.87 -6.66
CA HIS A 9 5.82 18.03 -5.24
C HIS A 9 7.21 18.65 -5.03
N ALA A 10 8.17 18.34 -5.91
CA ALA A 10 9.47 19.00 -5.88
C ALA A 10 9.37 20.48 -6.25
N LEU A 11 8.53 20.81 -7.25
CA LEU A 11 8.22 22.18 -7.61
C LEU A 11 7.59 22.93 -6.42
N ASP A 12 6.59 22.36 -5.80
CA ASP A 12 5.91 22.95 -4.64
C ASP A 12 6.89 23.13 -3.45
N ALA A 13 7.73 22.12 -3.18
CA ALA A 13 8.73 22.18 -2.12
C ALA A 13 9.77 23.27 -2.37
N ALA A 14 10.26 23.42 -3.60
CA ALA A 14 11.21 24.47 -3.96
C ALA A 14 10.60 25.87 -3.84
N VAL A 15 9.33 26.05 -4.26
CA VAL A 15 8.60 27.31 -4.07
C VAL A 15 8.47 27.65 -2.59
N VAL A 16 8.10 26.67 -1.75
CA VAL A 16 8.01 26.86 -0.28
C VAL A 16 9.38 27.22 0.31
N ALA A 17 10.46 26.54 -0.09
CA ALA A 17 11.81 26.81 0.39
C ALA A 17 12.31 28.21 0.02
N CYS A 18 11.90 28.75 -1.13
CA CYS A 18 12.22 30.10 -1.56
C CYS A 18 11.29 31.18 -0.95
N THR A 19 10.22 30.79 -0.26
CA THR A 19 9.24 31.72 0.29
C THR A 19 9.75 32.26 1.62
N THR A 20 10.01 33.57 1.67
CA THR A 20 10.40 34.30 2.89
C THR A 20 9.21 35.10 3.41
N ASP A 21 9.28 35.52 4.69
CA ASP A 21 8.28 36.44 5.27
C ASP A 21 8.12 37.73 4.47
N GLY A 22 9.22 38.23 3.89
CA GLY A 22 9.20 39.39 3.00
C GLY A 22 8.46 39.14 1.69
N MET A 23 8.50 37.90 1.15
CA MET A 23 7.72 37.50 -0.03
C MET A 23 6.24 37.37 0.32
N ILE A 24 5.90 36.78 1.44
CA ILE A 24 4.52 36.65 1.92
C ILE A 24 3.89 38.03 2.06
N ARG A 25 4.61 38.99 2.68
CA ARG A 25 4.12 40.37 2.82
C ARG A 25 3.93 41.06 1.46
N ARG A 26 4.83 40.83 0.49
CA ARG A 26 4.69 41.39 -0.86
C ARG A 26 3.53 40.75 -1.62
N ILE A 27 3.31 39.45 -1.49
CA ILE A 27 2.16 38.77 -2.09
C ILE A 27 0.87 39.31 -1.50
N SER A 28 0.77 39.44 -0.18
CA SER A 28 -0.41 39.98 0.50
C SER A 28 -0.66 41.44 0.09
N GLY A 29 0.37 42.27 0.00
CA GLY A 29 0.28 43.64 -0.48
C GLY A 29 -0.18 43.76 -1.94
N TYR A 30 0.35 42.90 -2.81
CA TYR A 30 -0.03 42.83 -4.22
C TYR A 30 -1.52 42.49 -4.41
N TYR A 31 -2.01 41.47 -3.71
CA TYR A 31 -3.43 41.09 -3.78
C TYR A 31 -4.32 42.13 -3.09
N GLY A 32 -3.90 42.70 -1.97
CA GLY A 32 -4.63 43.80 -1.32
C GLY A 32 -4.79 45.04 -2.21
N HIS A 33 -3.78 45.37 -3.03
CA HIS A 33 -3.90 46.44 -4.04
C HIS A 33 -4.88 46.08 -5.14
N ILE A 34 -4.84 44.87 -5.66
CA ILE A 34 -5.77 44.40 -6.70
C ILE A 34 -7.22 44.45 -6.17
N GLU A 35 -7.47 43.97 -4.97
CA GLU A 35 -8.81 44.03 -4.35
C GLU A 35 -9.29 45.46 -4.12
N GLY A 36 -8.41 46.34 -3.60
CA GLY A 36 -8.72 47.76 -3.41
C GLY A 36 -9.08 48.48 -4.70
N GLU A 37 -8.45 48.14 -5.81
CA GLU A 37 -8.76 48.70 -7.13
C GLU A 37 -10.09 48.17 -7.69
N TYR A 38 -10.44 46.90 -7.46
CA TYR A 38 -11.71 46.34 -7.84
C TYR A 38 -12.91 47.04 -7.14
N PHE A 39 -12.74 47.44 -5.88
CA PHE A 39 -13.77 48.14 -5.13
C PHE A 39 -13.92 49.60 -5.57
N GLN A 40 -12.87 50.27 -6.07
CA GLN A 40 -12.93 51.63 -6.58
C GLN A 40 -13.57 51.73 -7.98
N ASP A 41 -13.42 50.70 -8.80
CA ASP A 41 -14.03 50.67 -10.15
C ASP A 41 -15.55 50.35 -10.13
N ALA A 42 -16.09 49.89 -8.98
CA ALA A 42 -17.53 49.65 -8.82
C ALA A 42 -18.37 50.92 -8.68
N ASP A 43 -17.75 52.07 -8.40
CA ASP A 43 -18.42 53.38 -8.26
C ASP A 43 -18.43 54.25 -9.53
N GLY A 44 -18.29 53.67 -10.69
CA GLY A 44 -18.81 54.25 -11.94
C GLY A 44 -18.07 55.44 -12.51
N ALA A 45 -16.84 55.28 -13.00
CA ALA A 45 -16.28 56.15 -14.05
C ALA A 45 -15.38 55.32 -14.96
N GLY A 46 -15.86 55.03 -16.16
CA GLY A 46 -15.11 54.25 -17.14
C GLY A 46 -13.81 54.91 -17.57
N SER A 47 -12.68 54.28 -17.26
CA SER A 47 -11.49 54.46 -18.04
C SER A 47 -10.88 53.08 -18.32
N GLN A 48 -11.00 52.67 -19.59
CA GLN A 48 -10.25 51.50 -20.12
C GLN A 48 -8.74 51.82 -20.10
N HIS A 49 -8.14 51.70 -18.94
CA HIS A 49 -6.69 51.52 -18.89
C HIS A 49 -6.43 50.02 -19.05
N ALA A 50 -5.82 49.64 -20.18
CA ALA A 50 -5.23 48.32 -20.38
C ALA A 50 -4.14 48.16 -19.31
N ARG A 51 -4.53 47.64 -18.14
CA ARG A 51 -3.58 47.33 -17.05
C ARG A 51 -2.69 46.19 -17.51
N THR A 52 -1.46 46.50 -17.79
CA THR A 52 -0.38 45.53 -17.82
C THR A 52 -0.36 44.85 -16.45
N LYS A 53 -0.90 43.63 -16.35
CA LYS A 53 -0.82 42.83 -15.13
C LYS A 53 0.67 42.69 -14.79
N GLU A 54 1.15 43.53 -13.86
CA GLU A 54 2.48 43.44 -13.34
C GLU A 54 2.66 42.04 -12.73
N ARG A 55 3.56 41.25 -13.31
CA ARG A 55 3.77 39.89 -12.80
C ARG A 55 4.47 39.99 -11.46
N PHE A 56 4.02 39.21 -10.49
CA PHE A 56 4.71 39.07 -9.21
C PHE A 56 6.18 38.69 -9.48
N PRO A 57 7.16 39.40 -8.89
CA PRO A 57 8.56 39.20 -9.19
C PRO A 57 9.00 37.79 -8.72
N ALA A 58 9.70 37.06 -9.59
CA ALA A 58 10.34 35.80 -9.25
C ALA A 58 11.42 36.01 -8.18
N PRO A 59 11.81 34.98 -7.40
CA PRO A 59 12.91 35.06 -6.44
C PRO A 59 14.22 35.57 -7.05
N TRP A 60 14.51 35.12 -8.28
CA TRP A 60 15.62 35.64 -9.12
C TRP A 60 15.21 35.47 -10.61
N PRO A 61 15.94 36.13 -11.52
CA PRO A 61 15.68 35.99 -12.95
C PRO A 61 15.74 34.54 -13.40
N ARG A 62 14.77 34.12 -14.20
CA ARG A 62 14.65 32.76 -14.76
C ARG A 62 14.49 31.62 -13.73
N PHE A 63 14.10 31.92 -12.48
CA PHE A 63 13.88 30.96 -11.42
C PHE A 63 13.06 29.74 -11.87
N ARG A 64 11.97 29.97 -12.59
CA ARG A 64 11.08 28.90 -13.04
C ARG A 64 11.76 27.96 -14.04
N ASP A 65 12.51 28.53 -14.96
CA ASP A 65 13.19 27.75 -16.02
C ASP A 65 14.28 26.89 -15.40
N GLU A 66 15.10 27.47 -14.54
CA GLU A 66 16.13 26.74 -13.80
C GLU A 66 15.54 25.59 -12.96
N LEU A 67 14.44 25.85 -12.29
CA LEU A 67 13.80 24.84 -11.46
C LEU A 67 13.25 23.67 -12.30
N ILE A 68 12.61 23.96 -13.45
CA ILE A 68 12.13 22.93 -14.37
C ILE A 68 13.29 22.06 -14.87
N VAL A 69 14.40 22.70 -15.25
CA VAL A 69 15.58 21.98 -15.73
C VAL A 69 16.22 21.14 -14.64
N ARG A 70 16.33 21.65 -13.40
CA ARG A 70 16.84 20.86 -12.25
C ARG A 70 16.00 19.62 -11.93
N LEU A 71 14.72 19.65 -12.31
CA LEU A 71 13.82 18.50 -12.17
C LEU A 71 13.88 17.55 -13.37
N SER A 72 14.66 17.89 -14.41
CA SER A 72 14.88 17.01 -15.58
C SER A 72 15.89 15.91 -15.27
N GLU A 73 15.91 14.86 -16.11
CA GLU A 73 16.85 13.74 -15.97
C GLU A 73 18.31 14.15 -16.24
N GLN A 74 18.51 15.17 -17.09
CA GLN A 74 19.83 15.67 -17.48
C GLN A 74 19.95 17.19 -17.21
N PRO A 75 19.96 17.61 -15.95
CA PRO A 75 19.90 19.03 -15.61
C PRO A 75 21.16 19.82 -16.04
N GLY A 76 22.33 19.19 -16.04
CA GLY A 76 23.59 19.86 -16.31
C GLY A 76 23.69 20.43 -17.72
N GLU A 77 23.21 19.72 -18.73
CA GLU A 77 23.23 20.15 -20.14
C GLU A 77 22.34 21.38 -20.38
N HIS A 78 21.18 21.42 -19.79
CA HIS A 78 20.21 22.49 -20.02
C HIS A 78 20.42 23.73 -19.18
N LEU A 79 21.06 23.61 -18.01
CA LEU A 79 21.28 24.73 -17.11
C LEU A 79 22.31 25.75 -17.65
N LEU A 80 23.28 25.29 -18.44
CA LEU A 80 24.23 26.17 -19.12
C LEU A 80 23.53 27.10 -20.13
N ASP A 81 22.52 26.62 -20.82
CA ASP A 81 21.76 27.43 -21.78
C ASP A 81 20.88 28.48 -21.08
N ILE A 82 20.42 28.18 -19.87
CA ILE A 82 19.53 29.06 -19.13
C ILE A 82 20.30 30.16 -18.40
N ASN A 83 21.41 29.83 -17.76
CA ASN A 83 22.20 30.78 -16.98
C ASN A 83 23.71 30.51 -17.14
N PRO A 84 24.27 30.81 -18.33
CA PRO A 84 25.64 30.44 -18.68
C PRO A 84 26.68 31.13 -17.80
N GLU A 85 26.47 32.41 -17.40
CA GLU A 85 27.42 33.13 -16.59
C GLU A 85 27.64 32.46 -15.22
N PHE A 86 26.55 32.10 -14.55
CA PHE A 86 26.62 31.42 -13.25
C PHE A 86 27.29 30.03 -13.36
N TYR A 87 26.92 29.22 -14.33
CA TYR A 87 27.43 27.86 -14.44
C TYR A 87 28.81 27.76 -15.07
N CYS A 88 29.24 28.74 -15.85
CA CYS A 88 30.63 28.87 -16.27
C CYS A 88 31.56 29.19 -15.11
N GLU A 89 31.10 29.97 -14.10
CA GLU A 89 31.88 30.29 -12.92
C GLU A 89 31.97 29.14 -11.91
N TYR A 90 30.86 28.46 -11.64
CA TYR A 90 30.76 27.45 -10.57
C TYR A 90 30.79 25.99 -11.07
N GLY A 91 30.73 25.75 -12.39
CA GLY A 91 30.64 24.43 -12.98
C GLY A 91 29.23 23.81 -12.90
N THR A 92 29.01 22.71 -13.60
CA THR A 92 27.72 22.01 -13.65
C THR A 92 27.75 20.64 -12.99
N GLU A 93 28.92 20.14 -12.63
CA GLU A 93 29.12 18.80 -12.04
C GLU A 93 28.46 18.62 -10.67
N HIS A 94 28.21 19.72 -9.97
CA HIS A 94 27.52 19.70 -8.66
C HIS A 94 26.00 19.79 -8.77
N ILE A 95 25.47 20.06 -9.97
CA ILE A 95 24.03 20.18 -10.19
C ILE A 95 23.42 18.79 -10.35
N ARG A 96 22.57 18.44 -9.41
CA ARG A 96 21.87 17.14 -9.39
C ARG A 96 20.36 17.37 -9.38
N PRO A 97 19.58 16.48 -10.02
CA PRO A 97 18.11 16.48 -9.85
C PRO A 97 17.75 16.39 -8.39
N VAL A 98 16.73 17.15 -7.98
CA VAL A 98 16.19 17.06 -6.62
C VAL A 98 15.42 15.75 -6.49
N PHE A 99 15.80 14.91 -5.55
CA PHE A 99 15.06 13.70 -5.24
C PHE A 99 13.76 14.05 -4.51
N VAL A 100 12.64 13.54 -5.00
CA VAL A 100 11.32 13.75 -4.42
C VAL A 100 10.72 12.42 -4.03
N SER A 101 10.46 12.23 -2.75
CA SER A 101 9.78 11.03 -2.28
C SER A 101 8.28 11.09 -2.59
N ARG A 102 7.65 9.92 -2.56
CA ARG A 102 6.19 9.83 -2.58
C ARG A 102 5.63 10.23 -1.23
N MET A 103 4.45 10.84 -1.23
CA MET A 103 3.77 11.20 0.01
C MET A 103 3.22 9.94 0.70
N PRO A 104 3.63 9.64 1.95
CA PRO A 104 3.08 8.51 2.70
C PRO A 104 1.59 8.67 2.96
N ARG A 105 0.84 7.60 2.77
CA ARG A 105 -0.62 7.59 2.98
C ARG A 105 -0.96 7.37 4.46
N ARG A 106 -0.90 8.43 5.26
CA ARG A 106 -1.16 8.38 6.71
C ARG A 106 -2.62 8.54 7.09
N LYS A 107 -3.47 8.98 6.17
CA LYS A 107 -4.90 9.16 6.46
C LYS A 107 -5.58 7.81 6.64
N VAL A 108 -6.25 7.64 7.76
CA VAL A 108 -7.05 6.44 8.03
C VAL A 108 -8.37 6.55 7.28
N THR A 109 -8.51 5.77 6.22
CA THR A 109 -9.70 5.73 5.37
C THR A 109 -9.93 4.33 4.85
N GLY A 110 -11.19 4.00 4.58
CA GLY A 110 -11.60 2.71 4.05
C GLY A 110 -12.48 1.92 5.02
N PRO A 111 -13.02 0.79 4.58
CA PRO A 111 -13.87 -0.05 5.41
C PRO A 111 -13.05 -0.77 6.50
N GLY A 112 -13.64 -0.90 7.69
CA GLY A 112 -13.04 -1.63 8.81
C GLY A 112 -13.02 -3.14 8.60
N HIS A 113 -14.00 -3.68 7.87
CA HIS A 113 -14.12 -5.10 7.55
C HIS A 113 -14.77 -5.29 6.18
N LYS A 114 -14.57 -6.48 5.62
CA LYS A 114 -15.24 -6.90 4.38
C LYS A 114 -16.74 -7.06 4.60
N GLU A 115 -17.54 -6.80 3.56
CA GLU A 115 -19.00 -6.89 3.61
C GLU A 115 -19.52 -8.30 3.94
N THR A 116 -18.78 -9.35 3.54
CA THR A 116 -19.19 -10.73 3.76
C THR A 116 -19.03 -11.11 5.23
N ILE A 117 -20.14 -11.28 5.92
CA ILE A 117 -20.19 -11.83 7.28
C ILE A 117 -20.21 -13.37 7.18
N LYS A 118 -19.28 -14.02 7.85
CA LYS A 118 -19.11 -15.47 7.90
C LYS A 118 -19.62 -15.99 9.23
N GLY A 119 -20.16 -17.22 9.23
CA GLY A 119 -20.55 -17.85 10.49
C GLY A 119 -19.31 -18.25 11.30
N ALA A 120 -19.37 -18.11 12.60
CA ALA A 120 -18.37 -18.69 13.49
C ALA A 120 -18.64 -20.20 13.63
N ALA A 121 -17.73 -21.03 13.11
CA ALA A 121 -17.88 -22.49 13.19
C ALA A 121 -17.46 -23.04 14.56
N ALA A 122 -16.34 -22.53 15.04
CA ALA A 122 -15.83 -22.68 16.38
C ALA A 122 -14.99 -21.43 16.66
N ALA A 123 -15.56 -20.46 17.39
CA ALA A 123 -14.93 -19.17 17.62
C ALA A 123 -13.55 -19.31 18.31
N ASP A 124 -13.41 -20.36 19.14
CA ASP A 124 -12.17 -20.63 19.88
C ASP A 124 -11.04 -21.22 19.01
N GLU A 125 -11.37 -21.80 17.84
CA GLU A 125 -10.39 -22.41 16.95
C GLU A 125 -10.00 -21.54 15.75
N GLY A 126 -10.53 -20.33 15.63
CA GLY A 126 -10.30 -19.45 14.50
C GLY A 126 -10.84 -19.99 13.17
N LEU A 127 -11.87 -20.84 13.23
CA LEU A 127 -12.54 -21.41 12.07
C LEU A 127 -13.81 -20.65 11.73
N LEU A 128 -13.96 -20.27 10.49
CA LEU A 128 -15.16 -19.63 9.95
C LEU A 128 -15.89 -20.56 9.00
N THR A 129 -17.23 -20.48 8.98
CA THR A 129 -18.04 -21.16 7.97
C THR A 129 -18.35 -20.21 6.82
N VAL A 130 -18.11 -20.70 5.62
CA VAL A 130 -18.38 -20.00 4.37
C VAL A 130 -19.21 -20.90 3.44
N ARG A 131 -19.96 -20.29 2.51
CA ARG A 131 -20.64 -21.03 1.47
C ARG A 131 -19.84 -20.98 0.18
N LYS A 132 -19.27 -22.12 -0.23
CA LYS A 132 -18.58 -22.27 -1.52
C LYS A 132 -19.51 -22.85 -2.57
N ALA A 133 -19.33 -22.43 -3.82
CA ALA A 133 -19.99 -23.05 -4.97
C ALA A 133 -19.46 -24.49 -5.14
N LEU A 134 -20.29 -25.39 -5.64
CA LEU A 134 -19.88 -26.79 -5.89
C LEU A 134 -18.68 -26.87 -6.84
N THR A 135 -18.61 -25.98 -7.82
CA THR A 135 -17.50 -25.87 -8.79
C THR A 135 -16.14 -25.53 -8.16
N GLU A 136 -16.13 -25.04 -6.92
CA GLU A 136 -14.90 -24.70 -6.18
C GLU A 136 -14.43 -25.84 -5.25
N LEU A 137 -15.21 -26.90 -5.13
CA LEU A 137 -14.88 -28.03 -4.30
C LEU A 137 -13.71 -28.83 -4.87
N LYS A 138 -12.90 -29.37 -3.98
CA LYS A 138 -11.76 -30.25 -4.31
C LYS A 138 -11.70 -31.41 -3.32
N LEU A 139 -11.12 -32.49 -3.73
CA LEU A 139 -10.74 -33.58 -2.81
C LEU A 139 -9.38 -33.29 -2.20
N ASP A 140 -9.18 -33.71 -0.96
CA ASP A 140 -7.88 -33.75 -0.29
C ASP A 140 -7.12 -35.03 -0.65
N LYS A 141 -5.96 -35.24 0.02
CA LYS A 141 -5.09 -36.43 -0.22
C LYS A 141 -5.75 -37.74 0.19
N ASP A 142 -6.68 -37.70 1.11
CA ASP A 142 -7.39 -38.85 1.66
C ASP A 142 -8.69 -39.15 0.85
N GLY A 143 -8.95 -38.33 -0.17
CA GLY A 143 -10.11 -38.45 -1.03
C GLY A 143 -11.42 -37.95 -0.39
N GLU A 144 -11.30 -37.13 0.67
CA GLU A 144 -12.41 -36.44 1.32
C GLU A 144 -12.60 -35.04 0.69
N ILE A 145 -13.81 -34.44 0.84
CA ILE A 145 -14.05 -33.09 0.36
C ILE A 145 -13.34 -32.11 1.29
N LYS A 146 -12.34 -31.43 0.75
CA LYS A 146 -11.51 -30.51 1.53
C LYS A 146 -12.32 -29.44 2.24
N ASP A 147 -12.06 -29.28 3.53
CA ASP A 147 -12.67 -28.24 4.39
C ASP A 147 -14.22 -28.30 4.46
N TYR A 148 -14.86 -29.43 4.20
CA TYR A 148 -16.33 -29.55 4.28
C TYR A 148 -16.80 -29.40 5.74
N TYR A 149 -17.86 -28.59 5.95
CA TYR A 149 -18.38 -28.32 7.30
C TYR A 149 -19.36 -29.40 7.74
N MET A 150 -19.05 -30.11 8.82
CA MET A 150 -19.88 -31.14 9.45
C MET A 150 -20.44 -32.20 8.46
N PRO A 151 -19.59 -33.06 7.86
CA PRO A 151 -20.03 -34.11 6.95
C PRO A 151 -21.16 -35.00 7.51
N SER A 152 -21.12 -35.23 8.82
CA SER A 152 -22.10 -36.06 9.54
C SER A 152 -23.50 -35.43 9.63
N SER A 153 -23.67 -34.13 9.40
CA SER A 153 -24.97 -33.47 9.46
C SER A 153 -25.90 -33.84 8.29
N ASP A 154 -25.31 -34.18 7.16
CA ASP A 154 -26.04 -34.62 5.94
C ASP A 154 -25.16 -35.56 5.12
N THR A 155 -25.08 -36.80 5.61
CA THR A 155 -24.23 -37.85 5.02
C THR A 155 -24.61 -38.20 3.60
N LEU A 156 -25.91 -38.21 3.26
CA LEU A 156 -26.39 -38.50 1.90
C LEU A 156 -25.89 -37.47 0.89
N LEU A 157 -25.98 -36.19 1.23
CA LEU A 157 -25.46 -35.12 0.38
C LEU A 157 -23.96 -35.20 0.27
N TYR A 158 -23.27 -35.39 1.40
CA TYR A 158 -21.82 -35.45 1.42
C TYR A 158 -21.25 -36.57 0.56
N GLU A 159 -21.74 -37.78 0.71
CA GLU A 159 -21.30 -38.95 -0.08
C GLU A 159 -21.64 -38.82 -1.56
N ALA A 160 -22.78 -38.23 -1.91
CA ALA A 160 -23.15 -37.98 -3.30
C ALA A 160 -22.22 -36.96 -3.97
N LEU A 161 -21.88 -35.86 -3.27
CA LEU A 161 -20.92 -34.86 -3.76
C LEU A 161 -19.51 -35.46 -3.92
N LYS A 162 -19.07 -36.24 -2.94
CA LYS A 162 -17.80 -36.96 -2.96
C LYS A 162 -17.68 -37.94 -4.11
N ALA A 163 -18.72 -38.74 -4.31
CA ALA A 163 -18.79 -39.66 -5.44
C ALA A 163 -18.74 -38.95 -6.81
N GLN A 164 -19.44 -37.83 -6.94
CA GLN A 164 -19.42 -37.01 -8.16
C GLN A 164 -18.02 -36.42 -8.39
N LEU A 165 -17.37 -35.85 -7.38
CA LEU A 165 -15.98 -35.32 -7.47
C LEU A 165 -15.00 -36.43 -7.87
N ARG A 166 -15.10 -37.62 -7.29
CA ARG A 166 -14.23 -38.76 -7.62
C ARG A 166 -14.36 -39.17 -9.08
N ARG A 167 -15.56 -39.17 -9.67
CA ARG A 167 -15.78 -39.48 -11.09
C ARG A 167 -15.04 -38.56 -12.04
N PHE A 168 -14.81 -37.32 -11.64
CA PHE A 168 -14.11 -36.27 -12.41
C PHE A 168 -12.72 -35.97 -11.89
N GLY A 169 -12.08 -36.90 -11.17
CA GLY A 169 -10.69 -36.75 -10.68
C GLY A 169 -10.50 -35.62 -9.67
N GLY A 170 -11.56 -35.25 -8.93
CA GLY A 170 -11.50 -34.18 -7.91
C GLY A 170 -11.64 -32.75 -8.46
N ASP A 171 -11.89 -32.60 -9.77
CA ASP A 171 -12.11 -31.29 -10.40
C ASP A 171 -13.58 -30.85 -10.27
N GLY A 172 -13.85 -29.95 -9.32
CA GLY A 172 -15.18 -29.42 -9.06
C GLY A 172 -15.81 -28.70 -10.25
N LYS A 173 -15.01 -28.05 -11.10
CA LYS A 173 -15.54 -27.35 -12.29
C LYS A 173 -16.12 -28.35 -13.30
N LYS A 174 -15.45 -29.47 -13.49
CA LYS A 174 -15.92 -30.54 -14.38
C LYS A 174 -17.06 -31.33 -13.75
N ALA A 175 -16.93 -31.67 -12.47
CA ALA A 175 -17.89 -32.46 -11.73
C ALA A 175 -19.28 -31.79 -11.62
N PHE A 176 -19.33 -30.47 -11.53
CA PHE A 176 -20.56 -29.70 -11.34
C PHE A 176 -20.79 -28.68 -12.47
N ALA A 177 -20.37 -29.02 -13.68
CA ALA A 177 -20.71 -28.23 -14.87
C ALA A 177 -22.22 -28.23 -15.13
N GLU A 178 -22.89 -29.34 -14.79
CA GLU A 178 -24.34 -29.49 -14.85
C GLU A 178 -24.98 -29.29 -13.47
N PRO A 179 -26.30 -28.94 -13.41
CA PRO A 179 -27.03 -28.78 -12.17
C PRO A 179 -27.01 -30.07 -11.32
N PHE A 180 -26.62 -29.96 -10.07
CA PHE A 180 -26.55 -31.06 -9.12
C PHE A 180 -27.74 -31.02 -8.14
N TYR A 181 -28.44 -32.13 -8.04
CA TYR A 181 -29.58 -32.29 -7.13
C TYR A 181 -29.22 -33.21 -5.96
N LYS A 182 -29.64 -32.83 -4.75
CA LYS A 182 -29.45 -33.65 -3.57
C LYS A 182 -30.25 -34.97 -3.76
N PRO A 183 -29.63 -36.16 -3.61
CA PRO A 183 -30.38 -37.41 -3.65
C PRO A 183 -31.28 -37.53 -2.41
N LYS A 184 -32.48 -38.03 -2.59
CA LYS A 184 -33.37 -38.48 -1.50
C LYS A 184 -33.11 -39.93 -1.14
N ALA A 185 -33.60 -40.37 0.01
CA ALA A 185 -33.46 -41.75 0.47
C ALA A 185 -34.12 -42.77 -0.49
N ASP A 186 -35.13 -42.36 -1.25
CA ASP A 186 -35.83 -43.14 -2.25
C ASP A 186 -35.17 -43.13 -3.64
N GLY A 187 -34.01 -42.49 -3.75
CA GLY A 187 -33.26 -42.35 -5.02
C GLY A 187 -33.79 -41.28 -5.97
N THR A 188 -34.87 -40.57 -5.62
CA THR A 188 -35.40 -39.50 -6.47
C THR A 188 -34.58 -38.19 -6.30
N PRO A 189 -34.53 -37.34 -7.33
CA PRO A 189 -33.86 -36.05 -7.22
C PRO A 189 -34.60 -35.15 -6.23
N GLY A 190 -33.83 -34.58 -5.28
CA GLY A 190 -34.29 -33.60 -4.31
C GLY A 190 -34.05 -32.16 -4.78
N PRO A 191 -33.88 -31.23 -3.86
CA PRO A 191 -33.61 -29.81 -4.20
C PRO A 191 -32.27 -29.61 -4.90
N LEU A 192 -32.23 -28.60 -5.77
CA LEU A 192 -31.00 -28.15 -6.43
C LEU A 192 -29.99 -27.62 -5.40
N VAL A 193 -28.77 -28.14 -5.44
CA VAL A 193 -27.66 -27.69 -4.61
C VAL A 193 -26.71 -26.87 -5.44
N ARG A 194 -26.53 -25.62 -5.08
CA ARG A 194 -25.58 -24.67 -5.74
C ARG A 194 -24.35 -24.41 -4.91
N LYS A 195 -24.48 -24.36 -3.57
CA LYS A 195 -23.43 -24.05 -2.62
C LYS A 195 -23.55 -24.93 -1.40
N VAL A 196 -22.42 -25.27 -0.81
CA VAL A 196 -22.33 -26.00 0.47
C VAL A 196 -21.52 -25.21 1.49
N LYS A 197 -21.70 -25.54 2.79
CA LYS A 197 -20.90 -24.96 3.86
C LYS A 197 -19.53 -25.64 3.89
N THR A 198 -18.49 -24.82 3.94
CA THR A 198 -17.10 -25.23 4.16
C THR A 198 -16.50 -24.43 5.29
N THR A 199 -15.42 -24.90 5.87
CA THR A 199 -14.64 -24.16 6.86
C THR A 199 -13.49 -23.44 6.18
N GLU A 200 -13.08 -22.30 6.73
CA GLU A 200 -11.83 -21.64 6.39
C GLU A 200 -11.15 -21.11 7.67
N LYS A 201 -9.83 -21.09 7.68
CA LYS A 201 -9.08 -20.50 8.79
C LYS A 201 -9.18 -18.98 8.72
N ALA A 202 -9.62 -18.37 9.80
CA ALA A 202 -9.60 -16.92 9.96
C ALA A 202 -8.26 -16.51 10.56
N THR A 203 -7.54 -15.64 9.87
CA THR A 203 -6.28 -15.10 10.41
C THR A 203 -6.56 -13.88 11.29
N LEU A 204 -7.37 -12.93 10.80
CA LEU A 204 -7.79 -11.74 11.53
C LEU A 204 -9.23 -11.40 11.16
N THR A 205 -10.11 -11.34 12.16
CA THR A 205 -11.52 -11.05 11.97
C THR A 205 -12.03 -10.04 12.99
N VAL A 206 -13.11 -9.38 12.62
CA VAL A 206 -13.90 -8.50 13.49
C VAL A 206 -15.25 -9.18 13.75
N PRO A 207 -15.71 -9.29 15.00
CA PRO A 207 -17.05 -9.79 15.30
C PRO A 207 -18.11 -8.80 14.79
N VAL A 208 -19.09 -9.31 14.02
CA VAL A 208 -20.17 -8.51 13.44
C VAL A 208 -21.48 -9.30 13.53
N HIS A 209 -22.46 -8.79 14.26
CA HIS A 209 -23.81 -9.36 14.36
C HIS A 209 -23.89 -10.88 14.60
N GLY A 210 -23.07 -11.39 15.53
CA GLY A 210 -23.03 -12.83 15.85
C GLY A 210 -22.26 -13.70 14.84
N GLY A 211 -21.66 -13.10 13.84
CA GLY A 211 -20.70 -13.70 12.91
C GLY A 211 -19.34 -13.04 12.98
N ALA A 212 -18.49 -13.31 12.01
CA ALA A 212 -17.18 -12.70 11.87
C ALA A 212 -16.94 -12.21 10.44
N ALA A 213 -16.38 -11.02 10.29
CA ALA A 213 -15.94 -10.50 9.01
C ALA A 213 -14.41 -10.40 8.98
N SER A 214 -13.79 -10.65 7.84
CA SER A 214 -12.36 -10.42 7.69
C SER A 214 -12.05 -8.93 7.75
N ASN A 215 -10.93 -8.54 8.36
CA ASN A 215 -10.42 -7.17 8.26
C ASN A 215 -10.26 -6.79 6.79
N ASP A 216 -10.46 -5.52 6.47
CA ASP A 216 -10.34 -5.05 5.09
C ASP A 216 -9.11 -4.16 4.91
N THR A 217 -9.22 -2.87 5.12
CA THR A 217 -8.16 -1.92 4.81
C THR A 217 -7.06 -1.91 5.86
N MET A 218 -5.85 -2.29 5.44
CA MET A 218 -4.64 -2.15 6.26
C MET A 218 -4.15 -0.69 6.16
N VAL A 219 -4.00 -0.04 7.30
CA VAL A 219 -3.56 1.37 7.38
C VAL A 219 -2.04 1.47 7.33
N ARG A 220 -1.38 0.64 8.13
CA ARG A 220 0.09 0.60 8.26
C ARG A 220 0.54 -0.74 8.79
N ILE A 221 1.84 -0.96 8.79
CA ILE A 221 2.49 -2.01 9.59
C ILE A 221 3.41 -1.36 10.61
N ASP A 222 3.50 -1.92 11.79
CA ASP A 222 4.48 -1.54 12.80
C ASP A 222 5.62 -2.56 12.78
N VAL A 223 6.85 -2.08 12.58
CA VAL A 223 8.06 -2.90 12.45
C VAL A 223 8.76 -2.99 13.81
N PHE A 224 9.14 -4.20 14.17
CA PHE A 224 9.89 -4.55 15.37
C PHE A 224 11.19 -5.22 14.99
N PHE A 225 12.22 -5.03 15.80
CA PHE A 225 13.50 -5.67 15.60
C PHE A 225 13.97 -6.37 16.88
N MET A 226 14.24 -7.66 16.77
CA MET A 226 14.79 -8.47 17.86
C MET A 226 16.24 -8.83 17.53
N PRO A 227 17.22 -8.40 18.35
CA PRO A 227 18.62 -8.79 18.16
C PRO A 227 18.80 -10.31 18.09
N GLY A 228 19.49 -10.78 17.05
CA GLY A 228 19.71 -12.20 16.80
C GLY A 228 18.59 -12.91 16.02
N ASP A 229 17.38 -12.37 15.96
CA ASP A 229 16.24 -12.99 15.27
C ASP A 229 15.73 -12.16 14.06
N GLY A 230 15.99 -10.84 14.05
CA GLY A 230 15.73 -9.96 12.92
C GLY A 230 14.40 -9.21 13.01
N TYR A 231 13.83 -8.89 11.85
CA TYR A 231 12.65 -8.01 11.75
C TYR A 231 11.35 -8.80 11.81
N TYR A 232 10.39 -8.21 12.51
CA TYR A 232 8.99 -8.63 12.62
C TYR A 232 8.08 -7.47 12.27
N TRP A 233 6.83 -7.77 11.95
CA TRP A 233 5.85 -6.72 11.70
C TRP A 233 4.44 -7.09 12.18
N VAL A 234 3.75 -6.09 12.66
CA VAL A 234 2.37 -6.17 13.15
C VAL A 234 1.47 -5.38 12.19
N PRO A 235 0.43 -5.98 11.61
CA PRO A 235 -0.51 -5.26 10.77
C PRO A 235 -1.47 -4.44 11.62
N LEU A 236 -1.76 -3.21 11.17
CA LEU A 236 -2.79 -2.36 11.75
C LEU A 236 -3.85 -2.01 10.70
N TYR A 237 -5.08 -2.29 11.03
CA TYR A 237 -6.24 -2.11 10.17
C TYR A 237 -7.10 -0.92 10.61
N VAL A 238 -8.00 -0.47 9.74
CA VAL A 238 -9.00 0.54 10.11
C VAL A 238 -9.81 0.09 11.34
N ALA A 239 -10.15 -1.19 11.44
CA ALA A 239 -10.86 -1.74 12.60
C ALA A 239 -10.10 -1.56 13.93
N ASP A 240 -8.77 -1.49 13.90
CA ASP A 240 -7.95 -1.33 15.11
C ASP A 240 -7.99 0.10 15.68
N THR A 241 -8.48 1.07 14.91
CA THR A 241 -8.65 2.46 15.38
C THR A 241 -9.67 2.59 16.51
N LEU A 242 -10.59 1.62 16.61
CA LEU A 242 -11.62 1.58 17.64
C LEU A 242 -11.16 0.86 18.93
N LYS A 243 -9.98 0.26 18.91
CA LYS A 243 -9.44 -0.47 20.06
C LYS A 243 -8.68 0.46 21.00
N PRO A 244 -8.77 0.27 22.33
CA PRO A 244 -8.03 1.08 23.30
C PRO A 244 -6.52 0.85 23.22
N GLU A 245 -6.11 -0.35 22.79
CA GLU A 245 -4.70 -0.75 22.66
C GLU A 245 -4.40 -1.18 21.24
N LEU A 246 -3.17 -0.91 20.80
CA LEU A 246 -2.69 -1.34 19.50
C LEU A 246 -2.41 -2.85 19.50
N PRO A 247 -2.71 -3.57 18.40
CA PRO A 247 -2.28 -4.94 18.24
C PRO A 247 -0.76 -5.07 18.43
N ASN A 248 -0.33 -6.13 19.12
CA ASN A 248 1.10 -6.39 19.40
C ASN A 248 1.59 -7.75 18.88
N ARG A 249 0.76 -8.49 18.11
CA ARG A 249 1.15 -9.79 17.57
C ARG A 249 1.66 -9.66 16.14
N ALA A 250 2.93 -10.02 15.96
CA ALA A 250 3.60 -10.01 14.67
C ALA A 250 3.21 -11.23 13.83
N VAL A 251 3.09 -11.01 12.54
CA VAL A 251 2.70 -12.06 11.59
C VAL A 251 3.72 -13.20 11.58
N VAL A 252 3.20 -14.42 11.73
CA VAL A 252 3.95 -15.66 11.47
C VAL A 252 3.34 -16.34 10.26
N ALA A 253 4.15 -16.55 9.21
CA ALA A 253 3.70 -17.12 7.96
C ALA A 253 2.94 -18.46 8.15
N HIS A 254 1.79 -18.58 7.51
CA HIS A 254 0.94 -19.79 7.50
C HIS A 254 0.42 -20.25 8.87
N LYS A 255 0.56 -19.42 9.91
CA LYS A 255 0.09 -19.73 11.25
C LYS A 255 -1.22 -18.98 11.57
N PRO A 256 -2.11 -19.56 12.39
CA PRO A 256 -3.29 -18.85 12.91
C PRO A 256 -2.85 -17.71 13.84
N TYR A 257 -3.74 -16.73 14.05
CA TYR A 257 -3.43 -15.55 14.86
C TYR A 257 -3.00 -15.88 16.30
N SER A 258 -3.55 -16.96 16.89
CA SER A 258 -3.19 -17.43 18.22
C SER A 258 -1.71 -17.83 18.38
N GLU A 259 -1.08 -18.25 17.28
CA GLU A 259 0.33 -18.64 17.21
C GLU A 259 1.28 -17.51 16.76
N TRP A 260 0.73 -16.29 16.56
CA TRP A 260 1.56 -15.17 16.17
C TRP A 260 2.42 -14.71 17.35
N GLN A 261 3.64 -14.24 17.04
CA GLN A 261 4.62 -13.81 18.02
C GLN A 261 4.16 -12.51 18.71
N GLU A 262 4.09 -12.52 20.02
CA GLU A 262 3.83 -11.31 20.81
C GLU A 262 5.08 -10.45 20.88
N MET A 263 4.92 -9.15 20.57
CA MET A 263 6.02 -8.18 20.49
C MET A 263 5.95 -7.24 21.67
N ARG A 264 7.12 -6.83 22.18
CA ARG A 264 7.25 -5.84 23.23
C ARG A 264 7.41 -4.45 22.64
N GLU A 265 6.85 -3.44 23.29
CA GLU A 265 6.96 -2.04 22.82
C GLU A 265 8.43 -1.54 22.72
N GLU A 266 9.32 -2.08 23.53
CA GLU A 266 10.75 -1.74 23.51
C GLU A 266 11.45 -2.17 22.21
N ASP A 267 10.97 -3.24 21.58
CA ASP A 267 11.49 -3.78 20.31
C ASP A 267 10.92 -3.07 19.07
N PHE A 268 9.94 -2.14 19.25
CA PHE A 268 9.40 -1.32 18.18
C PHE A 268 10.46 -0.39 17.59
N VAL A 269 10.52 -0.29 16.26
CA VAL A 269 11.48 0.56 15.55
C VAL A 269 10.77 1.72 14.85
N PHE A 270 9.85 1.43 13.93
CA PHE A 270 9.09 2.43 13.18
C PHE A 270 7.81 1.85 12.58
N SER A 271 6.91 2.75 12.22
CA SER A 271 5.70 2.41 11.44
C SER A 271 5.93 2.65 9.96
N LEU A 272 5.42 1.76 9.10
CA LEU A 272 5.43 1.92 7.65
C LEU A 272 4.00 2.10 7.13
N TYR A 273 3.77 3.25 6.52
CA TYR A 273 2.57 3.56 5.74
C TYR A 273 2.82 3.32 4.25
N PRO A 274 1.81 3.02 3.45
CA PRO A 274 1.98 2.96 2.00
C PRO A 274 2.66 4.23 1.48
N ASN A 275 3.66 4.06 0.62
CA ASN A 275 4.57 5.08 0.10
C ASN A 275 5.65 5.61 1.08
N ASP A 276 5.84 5.02 2.25
CA ASP A 276 7.06 5.32 3.01
C ASP A 276 8.30 4.80 2.26
N LEU A 277 9.35 5.63 2.21
CA LEU A 277 10.64 5.27 1.63
C LEU A 277 11.42 4.39 2.61
N VAL A 278 11.89 3.25 2.14
CA VAL A 278 12.71 2.33 2.90
C VAL A 278 13.95 1.92 2.11
N TYR A 279 15.05 1.76 2.82
CA TYR A 279 16.23 1.07 2.33
C TYR A 279 16.18 -0.37 2.81
N VAL A 280 16.33 -1.30 1.89
CA VAL A 280 16.33 -2.73 2.17
C VAL A 280 17.65 -3.35 1.69
N GLU A 281 18.26 -4.17 2.53
CA GLU A 281 19.43 -4.99 2.19
C GLU A 281 19.09 -6.44 2.47
N HIS A 282 19.23 -7.31 1.47
CA HIS A 282 18.91 -8.72 1.59
C HIS A 282 20.16 -9.53 1.97
N LYS A 283 19.99 -10.65 2.70
CA LYS A 283 21.09 -11.55 3.07
C LYS A 283 21.76 -12.21 1.86
N SER A 284 21.05 -12.33 0.74
CA SER A 284 21.56 -12.77 -0.55
C SER A 284 21.27 -11.72 -1.63
N GLU A 285 20.11 -11.79 -2.30
CA GLU A 285 19.73 -10.90 -3.39
C GLU A 285 18.25 -10.54 -3.33
N LEU A 286 17.95 -9.29 -3.65
CA LEU A 286 16.60 -8.79 -3.92
C LEU A 286 16.24 -9.11 -5.37
N LYS A 287 15.13 -9.80 -5.61
CA LYS A 287 14.64 -10.14 -6.95
C LYS A 287 13.44 -9.27 -7.29
N PHE A 288 13.67 -8.30 -8.15
CA PHE A 288 12.63 -7.40 -8.65
C PHE A 288 11.98 -8.01 -9.89
N THR A 289 10.66 -7.87 -9.99
CA THR A 289 9.87 -8.24 -11.17
C THR A 289 9.21 -7.01 -11.76
N VAL A 290 9.08 -6.98 -13.09
CA VAL A 290 8.37 -5.89 -13.79
C VAL A 290 6.92 -5.86 -13.35
N GLN A 291 6.43 -4.67 -13.02
CA GLN A 291 5.06 -4.45 -12.57
C GLN A 291 4.12 -4.03 -13.71
N ASN A 292 4.66 -3.37 -14.72
CA ASN A 292 3.92 -2.93 -15.91
C ASN A 292 4.23 -3.88 -17.08
N ALA A 293 3.26 -4.06 -17.98
CA ALA A 293 3.42 -4.89 -19.17
C ALA A 293 4.33 -4.24 -20.26
N ASP A 294 5.34 -3.50 -19.82
CA ASP A 294 6.30 -2.90 -20.73
C ASP A 294 7.28 -3.98 -21.24
N SER A 295 7.19 -4.29 -22.51
CA SER A 295 8.02 -5.31 -23.18
C SER A 295 9.47 -4.88 -23.37
N THR A 296 9.80 -3.62 -23.14
CA THR A 296 11.16 -3.06 -23.28
C THR A 296 12.04 -3.32 -22.07
N LEU A 297 11.41 -3.62 -20.89
CA LEU A 297 12.13 -3.85 -19.65
C LEU A 297 12.50 -5.33 -19.44
N GLU A 298 13.65 -5.57 -18.85
CA GLU A 298 14.04 -6.93 -18.40
C GLU A 298 13.01 -7.46 -17.39
N LYS A 299 12.53 -8.69 -17.58
CA LYS A 299 11.49 -9.31 -16.73
C LYS A 299 11.87 -9.38 -15.25
N THR A 300 13.15 -9.53 -14.97
CA THR A 300 13.68 -9.62 -13.61
C THR A 300 14.99 -8.85 -13.47
N ARG A 301 15.18 -8.21 -12.33
CA ARG A 301 16.40 -7.50 -11.96
C ARG A 301 16.82 -7.92 -10.55
N THR A 302 18.12 -8.12 -10.32
CA THR A 302 18.66 -8.50 -9.01
C THR A 302 19.61 -7.44 -8.47
N GLN A 303 19.55 -7.19 -7.16
CA GLN A 303 20.41 -6.25 -6.44
C GLN A 303 20.60 -6.73 -5.00
N ALA A 304 21.74 -6.41 -4.38
CA ALA A 304 21.98 -6.71 -2.97
C ALA A 304 21.13 -5.83 -2.04
N SER A 305 20.96 -4.57 -2.43
CA SER A 305 20.22 -3.55 -1.66
C SER A 305 19.54 -2.55 -2.57
N ALA A 306 18.49 -1.89 -2.09
CA ALA A 306 17.78 -0.86 -2.84
C ALA A 306 17.00 0.10 -1.94
N PHE A 307 16.81 1.33 -2.43
CA PHE A 307 15.74 2.21 -1.96
C PHE A 307 14.44 1.85 -2.66
N VAL A 308 13.41 1.59 -1.89
CA VAL A 308 12.09 1.17 -2.39
C VAL A 308 10.98 1.81 -1.55
N TYR A 309 9.76 1.82 -2.09
CA TYR A 309 8.58 2.28 -1.39
C TYR A 309 7.77 1.10 -0.87
N PHE A 310 7.39 1.17 0.40
CA PHE A 310 6.46 0.22 0.99
C PHE A 310 5.07 0.38 0.37
N VAL A 311 4.43 -0.74 0.01
CA VAL A 311 3.10 -0.77 -0.59
C VAL A 311 2.08 -1.35 0.38
N SER A 312 2.32 -2.57 0.85
CA SER A 312 1.39 -3.30 1.73
C SER A 312 2.06 -4.49 2.41
N GLY A 313 1.40 -5.05 3.41
CA GLY A 313 1.78 -6.30 4.06
C GLY A 313 0.90 -7.47 3.62
N GLY A 314 1.50 -8.64 3.41
CA GLY A 314 0.84 -9.91 3.10
C GLY A 314 0.84 -10.85 4.31
N ILE A 315 -0.29 -10.91 5.05
CA ILE A 315 -0.38 -11.66 6.31
C ILE A 315 -0.22 -13.19 6.14
N SER A 316 -0.66 -13.77 5.03
CA SER A 316 -0.56 -15.23 4.82
C SER A 316 0.87 -15.70 4.70
N GLY A 317 1.73 -14.95 4.01
CA GLY A 317 3.15 -15.25 3.80
C GLY A 317 4.10 -14.57 4.78
N GLY A 318 3.61 -13.68 5.64
CA GLY A 318 4.47 -12.88 6.52
C GLY A 318 5.41 -11.93 5.77
N THR A 319 5.02 -11.48 4.57
CA THR A 319 5.84 -10.72 3.63
C THR A 319 5.32 -9.30 3.45
N ILE A 320 6.15 -8.42 2.92
CA ILE A 320 5.73 -7.09 2.46
C ILE A 320 5.89 -6.96 0.96
N THR A 321 5.11 -6.06 0.38
CA THR A 321 5.25 -5.65 -1.02
C THR A 321 5.96 -4.31 -1.08
N VAL A 322 6.96 -4.21 -1.94
CA VAL A 322 7.71 -2.97 -2.18
C VAL A 322 7.83 -2.68 -3.67
N ARG A 323 8.01 -1.42 -4.04
CA ARG A 323 8.17 -0.97 -5.43
C ARG A 323 9.29 0.06 -5.56
N THR A 324 9.89 0.12 -6.75
CA THR A 324 10.83 1.18 -7.14
C THR A 324 10.13 2.53 -7.27
N HIS A 325 10.92 3.59 -7.31
CA HIS A 325 10.41 4.97 -7.38
C HIS A 325 9.52 5.21 -8.61
N ASP A 326 9.91 4.69 -9.75
CA ASP A 326 9.21 4.78 -11.03
C ASP A 326 8.04 3.80 -11.20
N ASN A 327 7.81 2.91 -10.23
CA ASN A 327 6.87 1.78 -10.30
C ASN A 327 7.16 0.74 -11.39
N SER A 328 8.29 0.81 -12.08
CA SER A 328 8.63 -0.16 -13.13
C SER A 328 8.84 -1.55 -12.56
N TYR A 329 9.45 -1.63 -11.38
CA TYR A 329 9.76 -2.89 -10.71
C TYR A 329 9.19 -2.96 -9.30
N GLY A 330 9.00 -4.17 -8.81
CA GLY A 330 8.58 -4.41 -7.43
C GLY A 330 8.93 -5.81 -6.96
N ILE A 331 8.86 -6.00 -5.64
CA ILE A 331 8.95 -7.30 -4.99
C ILE A 331 7.61 -7.54 -4.28
N PRO A 332 6.75 -8.42 -4.81
CA PRO A 332 5.41 -8.63 -4.26
C PRO A 332 5.41 -9.40 -2.93
N SER A 333 6.50 -10.11 -2.62
CA SER A 333 6.59 -10.98 -1.43
C SER A 333 7.99 -10.95 -0.83
N LEU A 334 8.37 -9.81 -0.25
CA LEU A 334 9.64 -9.63 0.43
C LEU A 334 9.51 -10.09 1.89
N GLY A 335 10.23 -11.15 2.27
CA GLY A 335 10.25 -11.65 3.64
C GLY A 335 11.16 -10.80 4.54
N LEU A 336 10.64 -10.30 5.68
CA LEU A 336 11.44 -9.46 6.57
C LEU A 336 12.58 -10.21 7.24
N LYS A 337 12.39 -11.50 7.52
CA LYS A 337 13.44 -12.39 8.10
C LYS A 337 14.65 -12.60 7.17
N THR A 338 14.49 -12.39 5.87
CA THR A 338 15.57 -12.52 4.87
C THR A 338 16.38 -11.25 4.70
N LEU A 339 15.94 -10.14 5.34
CA LEU A 339 16.65 -8.89 5.29
C LEU A 339 17.83 -8.88 6.27
N LYS A 340 18.95 -8.33 5.81
CA LYS A 340 20.10 -7.96 6.63
C LYS A 340 19.87 -6.60 7.27
N SER A 341 19.27 -5.67 6.51
CA SER A 341 18.92 -4.32 6.97
C SER A 341 17.57 -3.87 6.40
N LEU A 342 16.78 -3.21 7.24
CA LEU A 342 15.55 -2.52 6.89
C LEU A 342 15.54 -1.18 7.61
N CYS A 343 15.68 -0.09 6.88
CA CYS A 343 15.71 1.26 7.43
C CYS A 343 14.65 2.13 6.76
N LYS A 344 13.90 2.88 7.56
CA LYS A 344 12.99 3.90 7.06
C LYS A 344 13.75 5.19 6.81
N TYR A 345 13.35 5.92 5.77
CA TYR A 345 13.96 7.20 5.43
C TYR A 345 12.92 8.29 5.28
N GLN A 346 13.32 9.50 5.57
CA GLN A 346 12.60 10.73 5.29
C GLN A 346 13.39 11.55 4.27
N VAL A 347 12.69 12.35 3.49
CA VAL A 347 13.27 13.23 2.49
C VAL A 347 12.89 14.65 2.85
N ASP A 348 13.87 15.56 2.89
CA ASP A 348 13.62 16.97 3.11
C ASP A 348 13.20 17.68 1.80
N VAL A 349 12.91 18.98 1.93
CA VAL A 349 12.49 19.82 0.80
C VAL A 349 13.58 20.04 -0.26
N LEU A 350 14.83 19.75 0.08
CA LEU A 350 15.98 19.85 -0.82
C LEU A 350 16.34 18.51 -1.47
N GLY A 351 15.57 17.45 -1.18
CA GLY A 351 15.82 16.12 -1.71
C GLY A 351 16.87 15.31 -0.95
N ASN A 352 17.34 15.78 0.20
CA ASN A 352 18.26 15.02 1.02
C ASN A 352 17.53 13.92 1.77
N VAL A 353 18.15 12.76 1.84
CA VAL A 353 17.56 11.53 2.40
C VAL A 353 18.18 11.23 3.76
N PHE A 354 17.37 11.16 4.80
CA PHE A 354 17.79 10.96 6.18
C PHE A 354 17.23 9.67 6.77
N PRO A 355 18.04 8.84 7.44
CA PRO A 355 17.55 7.65 8.11
C PRO A 355 16.69 8.00 9.34
N VAL A 356 15.62 7.25 9.54
CA VAL A 356 14.81 7.29 10.75
C VAL A 356 15.30 6.18 11.68
N HIS A 357 15.99 6.52 12.76
CA HIS A 357 16.58 5.53 13.65
C HIS A 357 15.55 4.80 14.51
N LYS A 358 14.65 5.53 15.15
CA LYS A 358 13.58 4.99 15.97
C LYS A 358 12.42 5.98 16.07
N GLU A 359 11.20 5.48 15.93
CA GLU A 359 9.97 6.27 16.14
C GLU A 359 9.33 5.90 17.49
N THR A 360 8.45 6.75 17.98
CA THR A 360 7.53 6.39 19.06
C THR A 360 6.26 5.83 18.42
N ARG A 361 5.81 4.65 18.89
CA ARG A 361 4.62 4.00 18.38
C ARG A 361 3.39 4.83 18.71
N GLN A 362 2.74 5.37 17.69
CA GLN A 362 1.59 6.26 17.84
C GLN A 362 0.28 5.48 17.82
N LYS A 363 -0.61 5.74 18.78
CA LYS A 363 -2.00 5.31 18.71
C LYS A 363 -2.74 6.09 17.63
N PHE A 364 -3.79 5.51 17.09
CA PHE A 364 -4.69 6.25 16.21
C PHE A 364 -5.41 7.34 17.04
N ARG A 365 -5.50 8.51 16.48
CA ARG A 365 -6.23 9.65 17.05
C ARG A 365 -7.60 9.77 16.39
#